data_b8d5b36748380739d2a5b9b5152150f2
#
_entry.id   b8d5b36748380739d2a5b9b5152150f2
#
_cell.length_a   1.000
_cell.length_b   1.000
_cell.length_c   1.000
_cell.angle_alpha   90.00
_cell.angle_beta   90.00
_cell.angle_gamma   90.00
#
_symmetry.space_group_name_H-M   'P 1'
#
loop_
_entity.id
_entity.type
_entity.pdbx_description
1 polymer ?
#
loop_
_entity_poly.entity_id
_entity_poly.type
_entity_poly.pdbx_seq_one_letter_code
_entity_poly.pdbx_strand_id
1 'polypeptide(L)'
;GLLAIRTHVDTSDPSLLAVDALLEVKKRVAPYIDLQLVAFPQDGVLRSPGGVQNLLRALDKGVDVVGGIPHFERTMADGAASVKLLCEAAAERGLLVDMHCDESDDPLSRHIETLAFEAQRLGLQGRVTGSHCTSMHSMDNYYVSKLLPLIAEAGVSVIANPLINITLQGRHDTYPKRRGMTRVPELMAAGVNVAFGHDCVMDPWYGMGSGDMLEVAHMGLHVAQMTSQAGIHQCFDAVTANAAKVMHLQGYGLEPGCDASFVLLQARDPVEAIRLRATRLKVWRKGQLLAETPAATARLLVDGRAGATSFMPNR
;
A
#
# COMPACT_ATOMS: atom_id res chain seq x y z
N GLY A 1 11.50 9.11 -5.95
CA GLY A 1 11.36 9.89 -4.71
C GLY A 1 10.88 9.04 -3.53
N LEU A 2 10.84 7.71 -3.64
CA LEU A 2 10.55 6.83 -2.51
C LEU A 2 11.71 6.85 -1.51
N LEU A 3 11.40 7.04 -0.23
CA LEU A 3 12.35 6.98 0.88
C LEU A 3 12.05 5.85 1.86
N ALA A 4 10.90 5.20 1.72
CA ALA A 4 10.53 4.02 2.48
C ALA A 4 9.70 3.07 1.60
N ILE A 5 9.92 1.76 1.76
CA ILE A 5 9.19 0.70 1.07
C ILE A 5 8.86 -0.40 2.09
N ARG A 6 7.60 -0.85 2.08
CA ARG A 6 7.19 -2.12 2.66
C ARG A 6 7.02 -3.12 1.52
N THR A 7 7.70 -4.26 1.58
CA THR A 7 7.64 -5.30 0.55
C THR A 7 7.41 -6.67 1.16
N HIS A 8 6.69 -7.52 0.44
CA HIS A 8 6.35 -8.87 0.85
C HIS A 8 7.40 -9.84 0.34
N VAL A 9 7.91 -10.71 1.21
CA VAL A 9 8.86 -11.76 0.88
C VAL A 9 8.23 -13.12 1.14
N ASP A 10 8.15 -13.94 0.09
CA ASP A 10 7.56 -15.26 0.19
C ASP A 10 8.35 -16.15 1.14
N THR A 11 7.62 -16.82 2.05
CA THR A 11 8.15 -17.76 3.05
C THR A 11 7.80 -19.21 2.73
N SER A 12 7.27 -19.51 1.56
CA SER A 12 6.88 -20.88 1.16
C SER A 12 8.09 -21.79 0.98
N ASP A 13 9.23 -21.22 0.54
CA ASP A 13 10.49 -21.96 0.44
C ASP A 13 11.09 -22.25 1.84
N PRO A 14 11.22 -23.52 2.26
CA PRO A 14 11.78 -23.86 3.56
C PRO A 14 13.26 -23.46 3.74
N SER A 15 13.99 -23.18 2.68
CA SER A 15 15.37 -22.64 2.78
C SER A 15 15.38 -21.18 3.20
N LEU A 16 14.29 -20.44 2.98
CA LEU A 16 14.16 -18.99 3.21
C LEU A 16 15.23 -18.16 2.47
N LEU A 17 15.67 -18.62 1.30
CA LEU A 17 16.71 -17.98 0.52
C LEU A 17 16.35 -16.51 0.17
N ALA A 18 15.10 -16.26 -0.23
CA ALA A 18 14.62 -14.91 -0.53
C ALA A 18 14.64 -13.99 0.70
N VAL A 19 14.29 -14.54 1.88
CA VAL A 19 14.36 -13.80 3.15
C VAL A 19 15.80 -13.38 3.45
N ASP A 20 16.75 -14.28 3.35
CA ASP A 20 18.17 -13.99 3.61
C ASP A 20 18.70 -12.95 2.61
N ALA A 21 18.37 -13.10 1.33
CA ALA A 21 18.78 -12.15 0.30
C ALA A 21 18.22 -10.75 0.57
N LEU A 22 16.93 -10.63 0.91
CA LEU A 22 16.30 -9.31 1.16
C LEU A 22 16.74 -8.69 2.48
N LEU A 23 17.06 -9.48 3.51
CA LEU A 23 17.69 -8.96 4.74
C LEU A 23 19.07 -8.37 4.46
N GLU A 24 19.84 -8.95 3.55
CA GLU A 24 21.10 -8.38 3.11
C GLU A 24 20.89 -7.11 2.27
N VAL A 25 19.94 -7.13 1.32
CA VAL A 25 19.57 -5.92 0.54
C VAL A 25 19.14 -4.79 1.48
N LYS A 26 18.32 -5.07 2.50
CA LYS A 26 17.87 -4.08 3.49
C LYS A 26 19.06 -3.36 4.14
N LYS A 27 20.09 -4.08 4.53
CA LYS A 27 21.32 -3.48 5.09
C LYS A 27 22.03 -2.59 4.09
N ARG A 28 22.15 -3.05 2.84
CA ARG A 28 22.88 -2.34 1.78
C ARG A 28 22.18 -1.06 1.33
N VAL A 29 20.83 -1.06 1.31
CA VAL A 29 20.04 0.10 0.85
C VAL A 29 19.71 1.09 1.97
N ALA A 30 19.99 0.76 3.24
CA ALA A 30 19.68 1.61 4.40
C ALA A 30 20.15 3.08 4.30
N PRO A 31 21.29 3.40 3.63
CA PRO A 31 21.67 4.79 3.40
C PRO A 31 20.71 5.57 2.50
N TYR A 32 19.95 4.90 1.65
CA TYR A 32 19.09 5.51 0.63
C TYR A 32 17.59 5.41 0.95
N ILE A 33 17.15 4.28 1.53
CA ILE A 33 15.74 3.96 1.71
C ILE A 33 15.54 3.10 2.95
N ASP A 34 14.42 3.29 3.65
CA ASP A 34 13.97 2.39 4.70
C ASP A 34 13.18 1.23 4.08
N LEU A 35 13.65 0.00 4.30
CA LEU A 35 13.01 -1.21 3.80
C LEU A 35 12.39 -1.99 4.95
N GLN A 36 11.07 -2.14 4.95
CA GLN A 36 10.32 -3.05 5.82
C GLN A 36 9.99 -4.33 5.05
N LEU A 37 10.35 -5.46 5.62
CA LEU A 37 10.05 -6.78 5.05
C LEU A 37 8.83 -7.38 5.74
N VAL A 38 7.92 -7.95 4.96
CA VAL A 38 6.75 -8.68 5.44
C VAL A 38 7.00 -10.18 5.21
N ALA A 39 6.96 -11.00 6.27
CA ALA A 39 6.98 -12.45 6.11
C ALA A 39 5.65 -12.91 5.52
N PHE A 40 5.65 -13.32 4.25
CA PHE A 40 4.46 -13.51 3.47
C PHE A 40 4.31 -14.96 2.99
N PRO A 41 3.29 -15.68 3.46
CA PRO A 41 3.03 -17.06 3.02
C PRO A 41 2.18 -17.04 1.74
N GLN A 42 2.81 -16.83 0.57
CA GLN A 42 2.17 -16.57 -0.73
C GLN A 42 1.01 -17.53 -1.07
N ASP A 43 1.14 -18.80 -0.69
CA ASP A 43 0.14 -19.84 -1.01
C ASP A 43 -0.80 -20.16 0.17
N GLY A 44 -0.82 -19.32 1.21
CA GLY A 44 -1.55 -19.58 2.45
C GLY A 44 -0.70 -20.26 3.51
N VAL A 45 -0.80 -19.83 4.77
CA VAL A 45 0.04 -20.31 5.86
C VAL A 45 -0.38 -21.70 6.37
N LEU A 46 -1.68 -21.97 6.40
CA LEU A 46 -2.22 -23.28 6.84
C LEU A 46 -2.29 -24.28 5.69
N ARG A 47 -2.51 -23.80 4.48
CA ARG A 47 -2.58 -24.63 3.28
C ARG A 47 -1.22 -25.19 2.89
N SER A 48 -0.14 -24.45 3.14
CA SER A 48 1.22 -24.84 2.75
C SER A 48 1.89 -25.73 3.79
N PRO A 49 2.46 -26.89 3.39
CA PRO A 49 3.22 -27.73 4.30
C PRO A 49 4.37 -26.96 4.95
N GLY A 50 4.40 -26.92 6.29
CA GLY A 50 5.43 -26.19 7.04
C GLY A 50 5.29 -24.66 6.99
N GLY A 51 4.20 -24.11 6.43
CA GLY A 51 4.02 -22.68 6.24
C GLY A 51 4.14 -21.87 7.53
N VAL A 52 3.51 -22.33 8.61
CA VAL A 52 3.60 -21.69 9.93
C VAL A 52 5.06 -21.65 10.43
N GLN A 53 5.76 -22.79 10.37
CA GLN A 53 7.14 -22.88 10.83
C GLN A 53 8.09 -21.99 10.02
N ASN A 54 7.92 -21.97 8.70
CA ASN A 54 8.72 -21.13 7.82
C ASN A 54 8.51 -19.65 8.11
N LEU A 55 7.26 -19.23 8.27
CA LEU A 55 6.92 -17.84 8.61
C LEU A 55 7.54 -17.45 9.95
N LEU A 56 7.38 -18.26 10.99
CA LEU A 56 7.97 -17.98 12.31
C LEU A 56 9.50 -17.90 12.25
N ARG A 57 10.15 -18.78 11.50
CA ARG A 57 11.60 -18.72 11.27
C ARG A 57 12.03 -17.45 10.53
N ALA A 58 11.22 -16.96 9.56
CA ALA A 58 11.50 -15.70 8.88
C ALA A 58 11.42 -14.51 9.86
N LEU A 59 10.43 -14.50 10.75
CA LEU A 59 10.34 -13.50 11.82
C LEU A 59 11.54 -13.57 12.78
N ASP A 60 11.95 -14.75 13.16
CA ASP A 60 13.11 -14.96 14.03
C ASP A 60 14.44 -14.51 13.38
N LYS A 61 14.51 -14.48 12.04
CA LYS A 61 15.63 -13.89 11.27
C LYS A 61 15.62 -12.35 11.26
N GLY A 62 14.55 -11.70 11.70
CA GLY A 62 14.44 -10.23 11.78
C GLY A 62 13.62 -9.60 10.66
N VAL A 63 12.68 -10.33 10.06
CA VAL A 63 11.64 -9.74 9.21
C VAL A 63 10.70 -8.90 10.08
N ASP A 64 10.30 -7.72 9.59
CA ASP A 64 9.71 -6.65 10.40
C ASP A 64 8.20 -6.80 10.66
N VAL A 65 7.47 -7.47 9.77
CA VAL A 65 6.01 -7.45 9.71
C VAL A 65 5.47 -8.86 9.48
N VAL A 66 4.39 -9.21 10.15
CA VAL A 66 3.69 -10.49 9.92
C VAL A 66 2.72 -10.31 8.77
N GLY A 67 2.91 -11.09 7.71
CA GLY A 67 2.03 -11.15 6.55
C GLY A 67 1.01 -12.27 6.61
N GLY A 68 0.07 -12.27 5.69
CA GLY A 68 -0.93 -13.31 5.52
C GLY A 68 -1.73 -13.13 4.25
N ILE A 69 -2.39 -14.18 3.79
CA ILE A 69 -3.27 -14.20 2.62
C ILE A 69 -4.47 -15.12 2.88
N PRO A 70 -5.39 -14.73 3.78
CA PRO A 70 -6.42 -15.62 4.29
C PRO A 70 -7.40 -16.12 3.21
N HIS A 71 -7.63 -15.36 2.15
CA HIS A 71 -8.51 -15.76 1.05
C HIS A 71 -7.88 -16.82 0.12
N PHE A 72 -6.60 -17.14 0.29
CA PHE A 72 -5.92 -18.24 -0.39
C PHE A 72 -5.94 -19.55 0.42
N GLU A 73 -6.38 -19.51 1.65
CA GLU A 73 -6.61 -20.74 2.41
C GLU A 73 -7.74 -21.57 1.77
N ARG A 74 -7.84 -22.85 2.14
CA ARG A 74 -8.78 -23.78 1.46
C ARG A 74 -10.25 -23.45 1.70
N THR A 75 -10.55 -22.93 2.89
CA THR A 75 -11.92 -22.59 3.30
C THR A 75 -11.94 -21.24 4.00
N MET A 76 -13.13 -20.64 4.11
CA MET A 76 -13.32 -19.41 4.91
C MET A 76 -12.94 -19.62 6.39
N ALA A 77 -13.19 -20.82 6.91
CA ALA A 77 -12.82 -21.17 8.29
C ALA A 77 -11.29 -21.24 8.47
N ASP A 78 -10.58 -21.83 7.51
CA ASP A 78 -9.11 -21.86 7.53
C ASP A 78 -8.54 -20.44 7.38
N GLY A 79 -9.14 -19.61 6.51
CA GLY A 79 -8.78 -18.21 6.36
C GLY A 79 -8.92 -17.44 7.69
N ALA A 80 -10.04 -17.59 8.37
CA ALA A 80 -10.25 -16.98 9.68
C ALA A 80 -9.25 -17.52 10.75
N ALA A 81 -8.95 -18.83 10.72
CA ALA A 81 -7.96 -19.43 11.61
C ALA A 81 -6.54 -18.92 11.32
N SER A 82 -6.17 -18.71 10.05
CA SER A 82 -4.88 -18.13 9.66
C SER A 82 -4.74 -16.69 10.16
N VAL A 83 -5.78 -15.87 10.03
CA VAL A 83 -5.79 -14.48 10.56
C VAL A 83 -5.55 -14.49 12.07
N LYS A 84 -6.27 -15.35 12.82
CA LYS A 84 -6.10 -15.47 14.27
C LYS A 84 -4.67 -15.82 14.63
N LEU A 85 -4.13 -16.89 14.05
CA LEU A 85 -2.77 -17.38 14.31
C LEU A 85 -1.72 -16.30 14.05
N LEU A 86 -1.82 -15.61 12.92
CA LEU A 86 -0.84 -14.60 12.50
C LEU A 86 -0.92 -13.33 13.35
N CYS A 87 -2.12 -12.92 13.76
CA CYS A 87 -2.30 -11.80 14.69
C CYS A 87 -1.74 -12.13 16.08
N GLU A 88 -1.94 -13.36 16.58
CA GLU A 88 -1.35 -13.84 17.84
C GLU A 88 0.19 -13.83 17.77
N ALA A 89 0.77 -14.35 16.67
CA ALA A 89 2.22 -14.31 16.46
C ALA A 89 2.78 -12.87 16.42
N ALA A 90 2.05 -11.93 15.85
CA ALA A 90 2.43 -10.52 15.82
C ALA A 90 2.34 -9.87 17.22
N ALA A 91 1.27 -10.16 17.97
CA ALA A 91 1.07 -9.66 19.32
C ALA A 91 2.19 -10.13 20.28
N GLU A 92 2.52 -11.42 20.24
CA GLU A 92 3.59 -12.01 21.05
C GLU A 92 4.96 -11.38 20.80
N ARG A 93 5.24 -10.99 19.54
CA ARG A 93 6.53 -10.43 19.12
C ARG A 93 6.56 -8.90 19.11
N GLY A 94 5.45 -8.23 19.37
CA GLY A 94 5.36 -6.78 19.27
C GLY A 94 5.48 -6.25 17.83
N LEU A 95 5.15 -7.05 16.80
CA LEU A 95 5.29 -6.70 15.38
C LEU A 95 4.01 -6.09 14.79
N LEU A 96 4.14 -5.49 13.62
CA LEU A 96 3.04 -5.04 12.79
C LEU A 96 2.44 -6.23 12.01
N VAL A 97 1.20 -6.04 11.53
CA VAL A 97 0.52 -7.00 10.64
C VAL A 97 0.18 -6.33 9.32
N ASP A 98 0.43 -6.99 8.20
CA ASP A 98 0.01 -6.55 6.86
C ASP A 98 -0.41 -7.78 6.04
N MET A 99 -1.73 -7.96 5.86
CA MET A 99 -2.28 -9.10 5.16
C MET A 99 -2.85 -8.70 3.81
N HIS A 100 -2.57 -9.50 2.76
CA HIS A 100 -3.38 -9.50 1.54
C HIS A 100 -4.77 -10.00 1.92
N CYS A 101 -5.68 -9.08 2.19
CA CYS A 101 -6.97 -9.39 2.77
C CYS A 101 -8.06 -9.25 1.72
N ASP A 102 -8.75 -10.37 1.45
CA ASP A 102 -9.92 -10.38 0.56
C ASP A 102 -9.65 -9.78 -0.83
N GLU A 103 -8.50 -10.10 -1.42
CA GLU A 103 -8.18 -9.76 -2.82
C GLU A 103 -8.92 -10.71 -3.75
N SER A 104 -10.23 -10.53 -3.81
CA SER A 104 -11.16 -11.42 -4.50
C SER A 104 -12.36 -10.63 -5.01
N ASP A 105 -12.98 -11.13 -6.07
CA ASP A 105 -14.26 -10.65 -6.58
C ASP A 105 -15.47 -11.20 -5.78
N ASP A 106 -15.25 -12.18 -4.90
CA ASP A 106 -16.30 -12.82 -4.11
C ASP A 106 -16.70 -11.92 -2.92
N PRO A 107 -17.94 -11.41 -2.86
CA PRO A 107 -18.44 -10.60 -1.73
C PRO A 107 -18.54 -11.38 -0.41
N LEU A 108 -18.41 -12.70 -0.43
CA LEU A 108 -18.40 -13.54 0.77
C LEU A 108 -17.00 -13.72 1.34
N SER A 109 -15.94 -13.30 0.64
CA SER A 109 -14.61 -13.19 1.22
C SER A 109 -14.58 -12.00 2.19
N ARG A 110 -14.55 -12.28 3.51
CA ARG A 110 -14.83 -11.32 4.60
C ARG A 110 -13.81 -11.42 5.73
N HIS A 111 -12.57 -11.77 5.41
CA HIS A 111 -11.51 -11.92 6.42
C HIS A 111 -11.11 -10.58 7.05
N ILE A 112 -11.38 -9.45 6.39
CA ILE A 112 -11.21 -8.11 6.97
C ILE A 112 -12.05 -7.93 8.26
N GLU A 113 -13.23 -8.56 8.35
CA GLU A 113 -14.03 -8.60 9.57
C GLU A 113 -13.30 -9.35 10.68
N THR A 114 -12.74 -10.54 10.37
CA THR A 114 -11.94 -11.33 11.32
C THR A 114 -10.69 -10.56 11.74
N LEU A 115 -10.03 -9.89 10.79
CA LEU A 115 -8.82 -9.10 11.05
C LEU A 115 -9.12 -7.93 12.02
N ALA A 116 -10.24 -7.24 11.83
CA ALA A 116 -10.68 -6.18 12.73
C ALA A 116 -10.99 -6.72 14.14
N PHE A 117 -11.68 -7.86 14.22
CA PHE A 117 -11.95 -8.51 15.51
C PHE A 117 -10.67 -8.90 16.25
N GLU A 118 -9.72 -9.54 15.56
CA GLU A 118 -8.46 -9.96 16.17
C GLU A 118 -7.58 -8.76 16.58
N ALA A 119 -7.61 -7.67 15.80
CA ALA A 119 -6.94 -6.43 16.17
C ALA A 119 -7.44 -5.87 17.50
N GLN A 120 -8.77 -5.86 17.71
CA GLN A 120 -9.36 -5.43 18.98
C GLN A 120 -9.04 -6.42 20.11
N ARG A 121 -9.24 -7.72 19.87
CA ARG A 121 -9.03 -8.78 20.89
C ARG A 121 -7.62 -8.78 21.45
N LEU A 122 -6.62 -8.50 20.60
CA LEU A 122 -5.19 -8.58 20.96
C LEU A 122 -4.55 -7.22 21.27
N GLY A 123 -5.32 -6.12 21.27
CA GLY A 123 -4.76 -4.78 21.52
C GLY A 123 -3.80 -4.31 20.42
N LEU A 124 -4.06 -4.69 19.16
CA LEU A 124 -3.23 -4.33 18.00
C LEU A 124 -3.73 -3.10 17.23
N GLN A 125 -4.63 -2.29 17.82
CA GLN A 125 -5.16 -1.10 17.18
C GLN A 125 -4.03 -0.20 16.65
N GLY A 126 -4.18 0.25 15.40
CA GLY A 126 -3.18 1.06 14.71
C GLY A 126 -1.98 0.28 14.16
N ARG A 127 -1.84 -1.02 14.46
CA ARG A 127 -0.71 -1.88 14.07
C ARG A 127 -1.06 -2.91 13.00
N VAL A 128 -2.30 -2.92 12.55
CA VAL A 128 -2.86 -3.92 11.62
C VAL A 128 -3.28 -3.25 10.32
N THR A 129 -2.94 -3.89 9.22
CA THR A 129 -3.28 -3.44 7.87
C THR A 129 -3.93 -4.58 7.09
N GLY A 130 -5.05 -4.28 6.42
CA GLY A 130 -5.64 -5.11 5.38
C GLY A 130 -5.33 -4.51 4.01
N SER A 131 -4.52 -5.20 3.21
CA SER A 131 -4.19 -4.77 1.85
C SER A 131 -5.20 -5.35 0.85
N HIS A 132 -5.46 -4.61 -0.23
CA HIS A 132 -6.42 -4.85 -1.30
C HIS A 132 -7.88 -4.68 -0.89
N CYS A 133 -8.43 -5.57 -0.08
CA CYS A 133 -9.83 -5.58 0.35
C CYS A 133 -10.84 -5.43 -0.82
N THR A 134 -10.52 -6.01 -1.98
CA THR A 134 -11.29 -5.80 -3.23
C THR A 134 -12.67 -6.40 -3.18
N SER A 135 -12.90 -7.46 -2.38
CA SER A 135 -14.22 -8.06 -2.18
C SER A 135 -15.26 -7.04 -1.69
N MET A 136 -14.83 -6.00 -0.97
CA MET A 136 -15.71 -4.91 -0.50
C MET A 136 -16.41 -4.18 -1.64
N HIS A 137 -15.82 -4.16 -2.85
CA HIS A 137 -16.45 -3.57 -4.03
C HIS A 137 -17.81 -4.24 -4.34
N SER A 138 -17.91 -5.54 -4.12
CA SER A 138 -19.07 -6.36 -4.45
C SER A 138 -19.97 -6.67 -3.25
N MET A 139 -19.58 -6.27 -2.02
CA MET A 139 -20.36 -6.50 -0.82
C MET A 139 -21.65 -5.68 -0.82
N ASP A 140 -22.68 -6.24 -0.21
CA ASP A 140 -23.96 -5.58 0.02
C ASP A 140 -23.78 -4.33 0.90
N ASN A 141 -24.52 -3.25 0.57
CA ASN A 141 -24.41 -1.97 1.28
C ASN A 141 -24.82 -2.05 2.75
N TYR A 142 -25.80 -2.92 3.09
CA TYR A 142 -26.21 -3.10 4.48
C TYR A 142 -25.09 -3.76 5.30
N TYR A 143 -24.44 -4.78 4.76
CA TYR A 143 -23.28 -5.39 5.42
C TYR A 143 -22.13 -4.39 5.58
N VAL A 144 -21.79 -3.65 4.53
CA VAL A 144 -20.75 -2.63 4.56
C VAL A 144 -21.02 -1.55 5.59
N SER A 145 -22.29 -1.15 5.79
CA SER A 145 -22.65 -0.15 6.81
C SER A 145 -22.31 -0.58 8.25
N LYS A 146 -22.18 -1.88 8.50
CA LYS A 146 -21.72 -2.45 9.79
C LYS A 146 -20.22 -2.69 9.82
N LEU A 147 -19.64 -3.05 8.68
CA LEU A 147 -18.22 -3.37 8.56
C LEU A 147 -17.35 -2.13 8.72
N LEU A 148 -17.73 -0.99 8.12
CA LEU A 148 -16.94 0.24 8.18
C LEU A 148 -16.69 0.74 9.61
N PRO A 149 -17.70 0.86 10.50
CA PRO A 149 -17.46 1.20 11.90
C PRO A 149 -16.55 0.20 12.61
N LEU A 150 -16.71 -1.10 12.36
CA LEU A 150 -15.86 -2.13 12.96
C LEU A 150 -14.38 -1.96 12.58
N ILE A 151 -14.08 -1.72 11.31
CA ILE A 151 -12.70 -1.48 10.81
C ILE A 151 -12.12 -0.21 11.47
N ALA A 152 -12.91 0.87 11.53
CA ALA A 152 -12.50 2.14 12.11
C ALA A 152 -12.23 2.01 13.62
N GLU A 153 -13.12 1.39 14.39
CA GLU A 153 -12.98 1.17 15.83
C GLU A 153 -11.81 0.23 16.17
N ALA A 154 -11.56 -0.75 15.30
CA ALA A 154 -10.42 -1.65 15.42
C ALA A 154 -9.07 -0.96 15.07
N GLY A 155 -9.09 0.26 14.57
CA GLY A 155 -7.88 0.97 14.13
C GLY A 155 -7.11 0.24 13.02
N VAL A 156 -7.81 -0.56 12.20
CA VAL A 156 -7.20 -1.25 11.06
C VAL A 156 -7.04 -0.27 9.91
N SER A 157 -5.83 -0.17 9.36
CA SER A 157 -5.56 0.57 8.12
C SER A 157 -5.88 -0.29 6.90
N VAL A 158 -6.24 0.35 5.79
CA VAL A 158 -6.46 -0.32 4.50
C VAL A 158 -5.48 0.21 3.46
N ILE A 159 -4.85 -0.69 2.70
CA ILE A 159 -4.05 -0.32 1.52
C ILE A 159 -4.80 -0.76 0.26
N ALA A 160 -5.16 0.20 -0.57
CA ALA A 160 -5.67 -0.07 -1.91
C ALA A 160 -4.53 -0.02 -2.92
N ASN A 161 -4.53 -0.95 -3.88
CA ASN A 161 -3.48 -1.08 -4.89
C ASN A 161 -4.08 -0.85 -6.29
N PRO A 162 -4.37 0.41 -6.69
CA PRO A 162 -5.22 0.69 -7.84
C PRO A 162 -4.70 0.13 -9.17
N LEU A 163 -3.38 0.11 -9.40
CA LEU A 163 -2.79 -0.40 -10.64
C LEU A 163 -3.00 -1.91 -10.80
N ILE A 164 -2.76 -2.67 -9.73
CA ILE A 164 -2.91 -4.12 -9.77
C ILE A 164 -4.36 -4.56 -9.63
N ASN A 165 -5.12 -3.94 -8.74
CA ASN A 165 -6.51 -4.34 -8.50
C ASN A 165 -7.38 -4.19 -9.75
N ILE A 166 -7.27 -3.07 -10.50
CA ILE A 166 -8.02 -2.89 -11.75
C ILE A 166 -7.57 -3.89 -12.84
N THR A 167 -6.36 -4.41 -12.74
CA THR A 167 -5.79 -5.38 -13.69
C THR A 167 -6.24 -6.80 -13.37
N LEU A 168 -6.30 -7.18 -12.11
CA LEU A 168 -6.59 -8.55 -11.65
C LEU A 168 -8.08 -8.81 -11.45
N GLN A 169 -8.84 -7.85 -10.92
CA GLN A 169 -10.24 -8.04 -10.59
C GLN A 169 -11.15 -7.94 -11.82
N GLY A 170 -12.34 -8.50 -11.71
CA GLY A 170 -13.37 -8.49 -12.79
C GLY A 170 -13.02 -9.33 -14.01
N ARG A 171 -12.07 -10.26 -13.91
CA ARG A 171 -11.69 -11.12 -15.07
C ARG A 171 -12.78 -12.11 -15.44
N HIS A 172 -13.61 -12.53 -14.49
CA HIS A 172 -14.77 -13.39 -14.71
C HIS A 172 -16.04 -12.61 -15.09
N ASP A 173 -16.02 -11.27 -15.01
CA ASP A 173 -17.16 -10.47 -15.44
C ASP A 173 -17.28 -10.44 -16.96
N THR A 174 -18.51 -10.40 -17.45
CA THR A 174 -18.82 -10.08 -18.85
C THR A 174 -18.86 -8.55 -18.98
N TYR A 175 -19.99 -7.94 -19.26
CA TYR A 175 -20.18 -6.49 -19.28
C TYR A 175 -21.49 -6.13 -18.57
N PRO A 176 -21.47 -5.05 -17.75
CA PRO A 176 -20.35 -4.16 -17.42
C PRO A 176 -19.33 -4.82 -16.49
N LYS A 177 -18.04 -4.52 -16.68
CA LYS A 177 -16.97 -4.97 -15.77
C LYS A 177 -16.90 -4.08 -14.53
N ARG A 178 -16.68 -4.69 -13.37
CA ARG A 178 -16.41 -3.95 -12.12
C ARG A 178 -15.06 -3.26 -12.18
N ARG A 179 -14.85 -2.21 -11.36
CA ARG A 179 -13.57 -1.54 -11.23
C ARG A 179 -12.57 -2.30 -10.36
N GLY A 180 -13.05 -3.20 -9.51
CA GLY A 180 -12.21 -4.13 -8.75
C GLY A 180 -11.38 -3.51 -7.63
N MET A 181 -11.64 -2.27 -7.21
CA MET A 181 -10.94 -1.64 -6.10
C MET A 181 -11.85 -1.51 -4.88
N THR A 182 -11.29 -1.60 -3.68
CA THR A 182 -12.02 -1.42 -2.41
C THR A 182 -12.74 -0.06 -2.33
N ARG A 183 -13.63 0.10 -1.35
CA ARG A 183 -14.48 1.29 -1.17
C ARG A 183 -13.72 2.45 -0.50
N VAL A 184 -12.69 2.98 -1.18
CA VAL A 184 -11.81 4.02 -0.64
C VAL A 184 -12.54 5.25 -0.09
N PRO A 185 -13.50 5.88 -0.83
CA PRO A 185 -14.22 7.05 -0.31
C PRO A 185 -14.98 6.77 0.98
N GLU A 186 -15.68 5.64 1.05
CA GLU A 186 -16.47 5.25 2.23
C GLU A 186 -15.58 4.91 3.42
N LEU A 187 -14.46 4.21 3.20
CA LEU A 187 -13.47 3.91 4.24
C LEU A 187 -12.89 5.20 4.83
N MET A 188 -12.46 6.16 3.98
CA MET A 188 -11.94 7.45 4.43
C MET A 188 -13.01 8.27 5.17
N ALA A 189 -14.25 8.27 4.69
CA ALA A 189 -15.37 8.95 5.33
C ALA A 189 -15.71 8.36 6.70
N ALA A 190 -15.48 7.05 6.90
CA ALA A 190 -15.62 6.37 8.20
C ALA A 190 -14.42 6.59 9.13
N GLY A 191 -13.41 7.35 8.73
CA GLY A 191 -12.21 7.63 9.54
C GLY A 191 -11.14 6.54 9.47
N VAL A 192 -11.25 5.57 8.57
CA VAL A 192 -10.21 4.56 8.35
C VAL A 192 -9.01 5.20 7.67
N ASN A 193 -7.82 4.91 8.15
CA ASN A 193 -6.59 5.32 7.46
C ASN A 193 -6.41 4.50 6.20
N VAL A 194 -6.57 5.12 5.03
CA VAL A 194 -6.40 4.47 3.73
C VAL A 194 -5.14 4.98 3.06
N ALA A 195 -4.25 4.05 2.70
CA ALA A 195 -3.06 4.33 1.89
C ALA A 195 -3.19 3.66 0.51
N PHE A 196 -2.37 4.12 -0.44
CA PHE A 196 -2.22 3.46 -1.73
C PHE A 196 -0.86 2.78 -1.84
N GLY A 197 -0.86 1.55 -2.34
CA GLY A 197 0.34 0.79 -2.67
C GLY A 197 0.52 0.68 -4.18
N HIS A 198 1.77 0.51 -4.60
CA HIS A 198 2.08 0.22 -6.01
C HIS A 198 1.84 -1.26 -6.31
N ASP A 199 2.10 -2.12 -5.32
CA ASP A 199 2.09 -3.57 -5.41
C ASP A 199 3.20 -4.05 -6.36
N CYS A 200 2.84 -4.59 -7.49
CA CYS A 200 3.73 -5.19 -8.47
C CYS A 200 4.49 -4.16 -9.30
N VAL A 201 5.77 -4.42 -9.54
CA VAL A 201 6.65 -3.65 -10.44
C VAL A 201 7.45 -4.62 -11.29
N MET A 202 7.11 -4.76 -12.57
CA MET A 202 7.80 -5.63 -13.53
C MET A 202 7.94 -7.07 -13.04
N ASP A 203 6.89 -7.63 -12.48
CA ASP A 203 6.85 -8.99 -11.95
C ASP A 203 5.86 -9.89 -12.73
N PRO A 204 5.71 -11.19 -12.37
CA PRO A 204 4.85 -12.12 -13.12
C PRO A 204 3.36 -11.75 -13.15
N TRP A 205 2.85 -10.96 -12.21
CA TRP A 205 1.44 -10.54 -12.17
C TRP A 205 1.19 -9.25 -12.91
N TYR A 206 2.21 -8.36 -12.98
CA TYR A 206 2.08 -7.06 -13.62
C TYR A 206 3.40 -6.62 -14.26
N GLY A 207 3.48 -6.74 -15.59
CA GLY A 207 4.69 -6.45 -16.38
C GLY A 207 5.00 -4.96 -16.56
N MET A 208 4.33 -4.07 -15.84
CA MET A 208 4.50 -2.62 -15.88
C MET A 208 4.89 -2.09 -14.50
N GLY A 209 4.73 -0.79 -14.29
CA GLY A 209 5.05 -0.14 -13.04
C GLY A 209 6.45 0.45 -13.04
N SER A 210 6.62 1.47 -12.22
CA SER A 210 7.86 2.27 -12.17
C SER A 210 8.29 2.64 -10.75
N GLY A 211 7.51 2.23 -9.75
CA GLY A 211 7.66 2.69 -8.37
C GLY A 211 7.26 4.17 -8.19
N ASP A 212 6.54 4.75 -9.15
CA ASP A 212 6.07 6.14 -9.08
C ASP A 212 4.74 6.25 -8.33
N MET A 213 4.78 6.74 -7.08
CA MET A 213 3.58 6.87 -6.26
C MET A 213 2.64 8.00 -6.71
N LEU A 214 3.08 8.97 -7.52
CA LEU A 214 2.16 9.92 -8.16
C LEU A 214 1.36 9.27 -9.29
N GLU A 215 1.93 8.26 -9.98
CA GLU A 215 1.19 7.43 -10.92
C GLU A 215 0.11 6.61 -10.21
N VAL A 216 0.44 6.04 -9.05
CA VAL A 216 -0.50 5.30 -8.21
C VAL A 216 -1.64 6.21 -7.73
N ALA A 217 -1.32 7.40 -7.22
CA ALA A 217 -2.33 8.38 -6.81
C ALA A 217 -3.20 8.82 -7.99
N HIS A 218 -2.61 9.04 -9.17
CA HIS A 218 -3.33 9.39 -10.40
C HIS A 218 -4.32 8.28 -10.81
N MET A 219 -3.90 7.02 -10.78
CA MET A 219 -4.80 5.91 -11.07
C MET A 219 -5.89 5.79 -9.99
N GLY A 220 -5.50 5.88 -8.72
CA GLY A 220 -6.40 5.77 -7.57
C GLY A 220 -7.55 6.76 -7.63
N LEU A 221 -7.27 8.04 -7.93
CA LEU A 221 -8.30 9.08 -8.02
C LEU A 221 -9.32 8.80 -9.15
N HIS A 222 -8.90 8.20 -10.27
CA HIS A 222 -9.80 7.85 -11.36
C HIS A 222 -10.67 6.64 -11.02
N VAL A 223 -10.04 5.58 -10.51
CA VAL A 223 -10.75 4.32 -10.18
C VAL A 223 -11.74 4.54 -9.04
N ALA A 224 -11.35 5.31 -8.00
CA ALA A 224 -12.22 5.65 -6.87
C ALA A 224 -13.16 6.84 -7.14
N GLN A 225 -13.07 7.49 -8.31
CA GLN A 225 -13.85 8.69 -8.67
C GLN A 225 -13.66 9.87 -7.69
N MET A 226 -12.44 10.08 -7.22
CA MET A 226 -12.07 11.12 -6.26
C MET A 226 -11.48 12.37 -6.95
N THR A 227 -12.14 12.87 -7.98
CA THR A 227 -11.65 13.99 -8.83
C THR A 227 -11.99 15.39 -8.32
N SER A 228 -12.65 15.51 -7.16
CA SER A 228 -12.84 16.79 -6.50
C SER A 228 -11.51 17.29 -5.91
N GLN A 229 -11.41 18.61 -5.65
CA GLN A 229 -10.22 19.20 -5.01
C GLN A 229 -9.85 18.44 -3.71
N ALA A 230 -10.81 18.23 -2.82
CA ALA A 230 -10.60 17.48 -1.59
C ALA A 230 -10.18 16.04 -1.86
N GLY A 231 -10.83 15.36 -2.80
CA GLY A 231 -10.49 13.97 -3.16
C GLY A 231 -9.07 13.83 -3.72
N ILE A 232 -8.61 14.80 -4.52
CA ILE A 232 -7.24 14.78 -5.04
C ILE A 232 -6.21 14.96 -3.90
N HIS A 233 -6.48 15.85 -2.94
CA HIS A 233 -5.64 15.98 -1.74
C HIS A 233 -5.62 14.69 -0.92
N GLN A 234 -6.76 14.04 -0.71
CA GLN A 234 -6.84 12.74 -0.04
C GLN A 234 -6.04 11.66 -0.77
N CYS A 235 -6.03 11.64 -2.11
CA CYS A 235 -5.20 10.72 -2.89
C CYS A 235 -3.69 11.02 -2.74
N PHE A 236 -3.32 12.29 -2.57
CA PHE A 236 -1.94 12.67 -2.27
C PHE A 236 -1.53 12.20 -0.86
N ASP A 237 -2.39 12.40 0.12
CA ASP A 237 -2.16 11.92 1.48
C ASP A 237 -2.07 10.39 1.53
N ALA A 238 -2.83 9.68 0.69
CA ALA A 238 -2.81 8.21 0.61
C ALA A 238 -1.44 7.65 0.17
N VAL A 239 -0.65 8.41 -0.59
CA VAL A 239 0.71 8.02 -1.00
C VAL A 239 1.81 8.71 -0.19
N THR A 240 1.46 9.47 0.83
CA THR A 240 2.40 10.22 1.69
C THR A 240 2.09 9.98 3.18
N ALA A 241 1.38 10.88 3.82
CA ALA A 241 1.12 10.87 5.26
C ALA A 241 0.40 9.60 5.74
N ASN A 242 -0.59 9.11 4.99
CA ASN A 242 -1.32 7.90 5.36
C ASN A 242 -0.45 6.64 5.22
N ALA A 243 0.38 6.57 4.17
CA ALA A 243 1.35 5.49 3.99
C ALA A 243 2.41 5.49 5.11
N ALA A 244 2.89 6.67 5.53
CA ALA A 244 3.81 6.80 6.64
C ALA A 244 3.22 6.29 7.96
N LYS A 245 1.92 6.55 8.22
CA LYS A 245 1.20 6.00 9.38
C LYS A 245 1.13 4.48 9.34
N VAL A 246 0.77 3.89 8.19
CA VAL A 246 0.74 2.43 8.01
C VAL A 246 2.09 1.80 8.30
N MET A 247 3.17 2.42 7.86
CA MET A 247 4.54 1.93 8.04
C MET A 247 5.12 2.26 9.41
N HIS A 248 4.42 3.02 10.26
CA HIS A 248 4.93 3.52 11.54
C HIS A 248 6.26 4.28 11.41
N LEU A 249 6.42 5.08 10.34
CA LEU A 249 7.65 5.85 10.12
C LEU A 249 7.82 6.91 11.21
N GLN A 250 8.95 6.85 11.90
CA GLN A 250 9.31 7.85 12.90
C GLN A 250 9.92 9.08 12.22
N GLY A 251 9.68 10.27 12.79
CA GLY A 251 10.23 11.52 12.26
C GLY A 251 9.73 11.93 10.87
N TYR A 252 8.60 11.34 10.40
CA TYR A 252 8.00 11.71 9.13
C TYR A 252 7.16 12.99 9.29
N GLY A 253 7.41 13.98 8.39
CA GLY A 253 6.68 15.24 8.35
C GLY A 253 7.58 16.38 7.86
N LEU A 254 6.98 17.59 7.79
CA LEU A 254 7.68 18.83 7.43
C LEU A 254 7.74 19.80 8.62
N GLU A 255 7.23 19.40 9.79
CA GLU A 255 7.20 20.20 11.00
C GLU A 255 8.57 20.19 11.69
N PRO A 256 8.87 21.22 12.51
CA PRO A 256 10.06 21.22 13.35
C PRO A 256 10.13 19.98 14.24
N GLY A 257 11.25 19.28 14.21
CA GLY A 257 11.47 18.02 14.94
C GLY A 257 11.36 16.76 14.08
N CYS A 258 10.83 16.87 12.86
CA CYS A 258 10.86 15.79 11.89
C CYS A 258 12.25 15.66 11.22
N ASP A 259 12.51 14.49 10.66
CA ASP A 259 13.70 14.27 9.82
C ASP A 259 13.64 15.15 8.57
N ALA A 260 14.77 15.76 8.20
CA ALA A 260 14.87 16.53 6.95
C ALA A 260 14.89 15.59 5.73
N SER A 261 13.79 14.85 5.56
CA SER A 261 13.57 13.88 4.48
C SER A 261 12.35 14.31 3.66
N PHE A 262 12.59 14.85 2.46
CA PHE A 262 11.54 15.40 1.62
C PHE A 262 11.90 15.38 0.14
N VAL A 263 10.90 15.57 -0.71
CA VAL A 263 11.03 15.62 -2.16
C VAL A 263 10.55 16.97 -2.67
N LEU A 264 11.36 17.66 -3.47
CA LEU A 264 10.95 18.85 -4.20
C LEU A 264 10.37 18.44 -5.55
N LEU A 265 9.12 18.78 -5.79
CA LEU A 265 8.41 18.48 -7.02
C LEU A 265 8.34 19.71 -7.94
N GLN A 266 8.35 19.49 -9.25
CA GLN A 266 8.06 20.52 -10.24
C GLN A 266 6.53 20.74 -10.32
N ALA A 267 5.95 21.17 -9.23
CA ALA A 267 4.52 21.42 -9.06
C ALA A 267 4.32 22.49 -7.99
N ARG A 268 3.21 23.23 -8.05
CA ARG A 268 2.86 24.28 -7.07
C ARG A 268 2.11 23.73 -5.86
N ASP A 269 1.39 22.65 -6.07
CA ASP A 269 0.50 22.05 -5.08
C ASP A 269 0.29 20.54 -5.36
N PRO A 270 -0.34 19.79 -4.44
CA PRO A 270 -0.62 18.36 -4.62
C PRO A 270 -1.47 18.04 -5.85
N VAL A 271 -2.39 18.93 -6.24
CA VAL A 271 -3.25 18.72 -7.42
C VAL A 271 -2.41 18.72 -8.70
N GLU A 272 -1.52 19.70 -8.85
CA GLU A 272 -0.58 19.72 -9.97
C GLU A 272 0.41 18.55 -9.92
N ALA A 273 0.89 18.21 -8.74
CA ALA A 273 1.80 17.08 -8.58
C ALA A 273 1.21 15.80 -9.17
N ILE A 274 -0.03 15.45 -8.83
CA ILE A 274 -0.71 14.27 -9.36
C ILE A 274 -1.05 14.46 -10.84
N ARG A 275 -1.67 15.60 -11.21
CA ARG A 275 -2.13 15.87 -12.57
C ARG A 275 -1.01 15.75 -13.60
N LEU A 276 0.17 16.24 -13.28
CA LEU A 276 1.33 16.26 -14.17
C LEU A 276 2.27 15.07 -13.95
N ARG A 277 2.05 14.27 -12.89
CA ARG A 277 3.04 13.28 -12.42
C ARG A 277 4.41 13.92 -12.31
N ALA A 278 4.45 15.01 -11.51
CA ALA A 278 5.49 16.03 -11.51
C ALA A 278 6.89 15.44 -11.34
N THR A 279 7.85 16.00 -12.06
CA THR A 279 9.28 15.67 -11.96
C THR A 279 9.76 15.89 -10.53
N ARG A 280 10.51 14.92 -10.00
CA ARG A 280 11.19 15.00 -8.70
C ARG A 280 12.49 15.74 -8.89
N LEU A 281 12.47 17.06 -8.65
CA LEU A 281 13.64 17.91 -8.87
C LEU A 281 14.79 17.55 -7.94
N LYS A 282 14.48 17.33 -6.66
CA LYS A 282 15.48 16.95 -5.65
C LYS A 282 14.86 16.03 -4.61
N VAL A 283 15.65 15.11 -4.10
CA VAL A 283 15.28 14.19 -3.03
C VAL A 283 16.29 14.30 -1.90
N TRP A 284 15.82 14.64 -0.70
CA TRP A 284 16.65 14.66 0.51
C TRP A 284 16.25 13.55 1.46
N ARG A 285 17.24 13.00 2.14
CA ARG A 285 17.05 12.06 3.23
C ARG A 285 17.94 12.50 4.40
N LYS A 286 17.31 12.77 5.56
CA LYS A 286 17.98 13.18 6.78
C LYS A 286 19.01 14.31 6.55
N GLY A 287 18.60 15.31 5.76
CA GLY A 287 19.42 16.47 5.40
C GLY A 287 20.43 16.25 4.27
N GLN A 288 20.61 15.02 3.78
CA GLN A 288 21.49 14.71 2.67
C GLN A 288 20.74 14.71 1.34
N LEU A 289 21.25 15.42 0.33
CA LEU A 289 20.74 15.35 -1.03
C LEU A 289 21.13 14.00 -1.65
N LEU A 290 20.14 13.19 -1.98
CA LEU A 290 20.33 11.84 -2.55
C LEU A 290 20.23 11.82 -4.07
N ALA A 291 19.32 12.62 -4.65
CA ALA A 291 19.06 12.63 -6.08
C ALA A 291 18.65 14.00 -6.56
N GLU A 292 19.00 14.31 -7.80
CA GLU A 292 18.62 15.52 -8.51
C GLU A 292 18.23 15.18 -9.94
N THR A 293 17.15 15.78 -10.41
CA THR A 293 16.66 15.64 -11.80
C THR A 293 16.46 17.05 -12.38
N PRO A 294 16.96 17.34 -13.57
CA PRO A 294 16.71 18.61 -14.23
C PRO A 294 15.20 18.88 -14.42
N ALA A 295 14.80 20.15 -14.31
CA ALA A 295 13.43 20.53 -14.58
C ALA A 295 13.04 20.20 -16.02
N ALA A 296 11.89 19.53 -16.19
CA ALA A 296 11.33 19.30 -17.51
C ALA A 296 10.84 20.64 -18.10
N THR A 297 11.37 21.02 -19.25
CA THR A 297 10.99 22.24 -19.96
C THR A 297 10.69 21.92 -21.41
N ALA A 298 9.55 22.42 -21.90
CA ALA A 298 9.23 22.37 -23.33
C ALA A 298 9.56 23.70 -23.98
N ARG A 299 10.05 23.66 -25.23
CA ARG A 299 10.30 24.84 -26.07
C ARG A 299 9.37 24.81 -27.27
N LEU A 300 8.67 25.90 -27.47
CA LEU A 300 7.89 26.09 -28.67
C LEU A 300 8.83 26.51 -29.82
N LEU A 301 8.91 25.71 -30.87
CA LEU A 301 9.73 25.95 -32.06
C LEU A 301 8.81 26.26 -33.25
N VAL A 302 8.12 27.39 -33.17
CA VAL A 302 7.29 27.92 -34.28
C VAL A 302 7.91 29.23 -34.73
N ASP A 303 7.95 29.48 -36.02
CA ASP A 303 8.55 30.67 -36.61
C ASP A 303 8.09 31.95 -35.91
N GLY A 304 9.05 32.71 -35.43
CA GLY A 304 8.83 33.98 -34.69
C GLY A 304 8.36 33.81 -33.24
N ARG A 305 8.28 32.59 -32.68
CA ARG A 305 7.82 32.32 -31.33
C ARG A 305 8.74 31.32 -30.61
N ALA A 306 9.98 31.70 -30.39
CA ALA A 306 10.84 30.89 -29.52
C ALA A 306 10.62 31.27 -28.05
N GLY A 307 10.18 30.31 -27.22
CA GLY A 307 9.97 30.53 -25.79
C GLY A 307 9.80 29.23 -25.01
N ALA A 308 10.13 29.26 -23.72
CA ALA A 308 9.77 28.18 -22.83
C ALA A 308 8.24 28.13 -22.65
N THR A 309 7.66 26.95 -22.79
CA THR A 309 6.24 26.73 -22.49
C THR A 309 6.10 26.13 -21.11
N SER A 310 5.17 26.65 -20.32
CA SER A 310 4.78 26.08 -19.04
C SER A 310 3.39 25.46 -19.15
N PHE A 311 3.22 24.24 -18.65
CA PHE A 311 1.91 23.60 -18.48
C PHE A 311 1.16 24.14 -17.26
N MET A 312 1.79 25.04 -16.51
CA MET A 312 1.17 25.71 -15.38
C MET A 312 0.37 26.92 -15.87
N PRO A 313 -0.90 27.07 -15.47
CA PRO A 313 -1.64 28.29 -15.79
C PRO A 313 -0.94 29.50 -15.15
N ASN A 314 -0.81 30.58 -15.91
CA ASN A 314 -0.42 31.84 -15.31
C ASN A 314 -1.50 32.27 -14.33
N ARG A 315 -1.12 32.61 -13.10
CA ARG A 315 -2.02 33.23 -12.13
C ARG A 315 -2.29 34.67 -12.51
#